data_c2273ec54b5c378dc3550f90f10b2f1d
#
_entry.id   c2273ec54b5c378dc3550f90f10b2f1d
#
_cell.length_a   1.000
_cell.length_b   1.000
_cell.length_c   1.000
_cell.angle_alpha   90.00
_cell.angle_beta   90.00
_cell.angle_gamma   90.00
#
_symmetry.space_group_name_H-M   'P 1'
#
loop_
_entity.id
_entity.type
_entity.pdbx_description
1 polymer ?
#
loop_
_entity_poly.entity_id
_entity_poly.type
_entity_poly.pdbx_seq_one_letter_code
_entity_poly.pdbx_strand_id
1 'polypeptide(L)'
;MTVFVDASALVARHLELPARQVVLGAMRADAEWCVSAIALTESLALIDRLTEEAALRADLEDLVRRDWDRCYVVPVDQRCLERATTLARQQPLRLSDAIHLAAADRLPRPVRFVTFDPQQIPVALGLGFDVVST
;
A
#
# COMPACT_ATOMS: atom_id res chain seq x y z
N MET A 1 8.03 -15.13 1.42
CA MET A 1 7.41 -13.99 2.13
C MET A 1 6.50 -13.23 1.16
N THR A 2 5.39 -12.78 1.60
CA THR A 2 4.47 -11.95 0.81
C THR A 2 4.78 -10.48 1.05
N VAL A 3 4.83 -9.66 -0.01
CA VAL A 3 4.95 -8.22 0.13
C VAL A 3 3.58 -7.57 -0.06
N PHE A 4 3.22 -6.71 0.87
CA PHE A 4 2.01 -5.89 0.80
C PHE A 4 2.42 -4.42 0.65
N VAL A 5 1.89 -3.75 -0.36
CA VAL A 5 2.19 -2.33 -0.60
C VAL A 5 0.91 -1.49 -0.45
N ASP A 6 1.03 -0.36 0.24
CA ASP A 6 -0.06 0.61 0.29
C ASP A 6 -0.01 1.54 -0.94
N ALA A 7 -0.96 2.47 -1.03
CA ALA A 7 -1.02 3.38 -2.16
C ALA A 7 0.21 4.30 -2.26
N SER A 8 0.75 4.76 -1.12
CA SER A 8 1.93 5.61 -1.12
C SER A 8 3.14 4.91 -1.73
N ALA A 9 3.35 3.64 -1.39
CA ALA A 9 4.44 2.82 -1.92
C ALA A 9 4.22 2.49 -3.40
N LEU A 10 2.99 2.17 -3.77
CA LEU A 10 2.66 1.82 -5.15
C LEU A 10 2.95 2.97 -6.11
N VAL A 11 2.61 4.20 -5.73
CA VAL A 11 2.91 5.40 -6.52
C VAL A 11 4.40 5.72 -6.49
N ALA A 12 5.06 5.66 -5.30
CA ALA A 12 6.47 5.96 -5.15
C ALA A 12 7.37 5.08 -6.01
N ARG A 13 6.92 3.88 -6.36
CA ARG A 13 7.63 2.99 -7.26
C ARG A 13 7.93 3.63 -8.62
N HIS A 14 7.12 4.58 -9.04
CA HIS A 14 7.19 5.22 -10.36
C HIS A 14 7.64 6.67 -10.31
N LEU A 15 8.00 7.20 -9.15
CA LEU A 15 8.48 8.56 -8.99
C LEU A 15 10.01 8.58 -8.91
N GLU A 16 10.62 9.65 -9.45
CA GLU A 16 12.07 9.84 -9.37
C GLU A 16 12.48 10.39 -7.99
N LEU A 17 12.32 9.56 -6.96
CA LEU A 17 12.63 9.87 -5.56
C LEU A 17 13.44 8.72 -4.95
N PRO A 18 14.21 8.98 -3.88
CA PRO A 18 14.97 7.92 -3.19
C PRO A 18 14.08 6.75 -2.72
N ALA A 19 12.83 7.03 -2.34
CA ALA A 19 11.85 6.03 -1.94
C ALA A 19 11.62 4.96 -3.01
N ARG A 20 11.78 5.29 -4.30
CA ARG A 20 11.60 4.34 -5.41
C ARG A 20 12.48 3.11 -5.25
N GLN A 21 13.75 3.29 -4.89
CA GLN A 21 14.67 2.16 -4.74
C GLN A 21 14.29 1.24 -3.59
N VAL A 22 13.73 1.80 -2.53
CA VAL A 22 13.25 1.03 -1.38
C VAL A 22 12.09 0.12 -1.81
N VAL A 23 11.12 0.66 -2.54
CA VAL A 23 9.97 -0.11 -3.04
C VAL A 23 10.41 -1.18 -4.02
N LEU A 24 11.24 -0.81 -5.00
CA LEU A 24 11.74 -1.75 -6.01
C LEU A 24 12.49 -2.91 -5.36
N GLY A 25 13.33 -2.62 -4.38
CA GLY A 25 14.06 -3.66 -3.65
C GLY A 25 13.14 -4.62 -2.91
N ALA A 26 12.15 -4.09 -2.20
CA ALA A 26 11.18 -4.90 -1.46
C ALA A 26 10.35 -5.78 -2.40
N MET A 27 9.89 -5.23 -3.52
CA MET A 27 9.06 -5.98 -4.47
C MET A 27 9.83 -7.00 -5.28
N ARG A 28 11.12 -6.79 -5.55
CA ARG A 28 11.97 -7.79 -6.21
C ARG A 28 12.28 -8.98 -5.34
N ALA A 29 12.32 -8.78 -4.02
CA ALA A 29 12.66 -9.84 -3.08
C ALA A 29 11.59 -10.93 -3.00
N ASP A 30 10.36 -10.64 -3.39
CA ASP A 30 9.24 -11.56 -3.26
C ASP A 30 8.43 -11.64 -4.55
N ALA A 31 7.97 -12.85 -4.87
CA ALA A 31 7.16 -13.11 -6.06
C ALA A 31 5.69 -12.75 -5.87
N GLU A 32 5.20 -12.72 -4.65
CA GLU A 32 3.80 -12.45 -4.34
C GLU A 32 3.60 -11.01 -3.88
N TRP A 33 2.95 -10.24 -4.72
CA TRP A 33 2.63 -8.84 -4.45
C TRP A 33 1.14 -8.73 -4.11
N CYS A 34 0.85 -8.08 -2.98
CA CYS A 34 -0.52 -7.90 -2.50
C CYS A 34 -0.83 -6.43 -2.26
N VAL A 35 -2.07 -6.07 -2.50
CA VAL A 35 -2.62 -4.72 -2.25
C VAL A 35 -4.03 -4.86 -1.70
N SER A 36 -4.52 -3.81 -1.03
CA SER A 36 -5.96 -3.78 -0.69
C SER A 36 -6.81 -3.38 -1.89
N ALA A 37 -8.09 -3.71 -1.85
CA ALA A 37 -9.02 -3.35 -2.91
C ALA A 37 -9.17 -1.84 -3.14
N ILE A 38 -8.79 -0.99 -2.17
CA ILE A 38 -8.82 0.47 -2.32
C ILE A 38 -7.51 1.06 -2.86
N ALA A 39 -6.48 0.24 -3.04
CA ALA A 39 -5.15 0.75 -3.40
C ALA A 39 -5.13 1.47 -4.75
N LEU A 40 -5.84 0.94 -5.75
CA LEU A 40 -5.88 1.58 -7.06
C LEU A 40 -6.56 2.95 -6.98
N THR A 41 -7.75 3.01 -6.40
CA THR A 41 -8.51 4.26 -6.27
C THR A 41 -7.71 5.33 -5.51
N GLU A 42 -7.09 4.95 -4.41
CA GLU A 42 -6.27 5.87 -3.62
C GLU A 42 -5.02 6.31 -4.38
N SER A 43 -4.38 5.39 -5.11
CA SER A 43 -3.21 5.72 -5.94
C SER A 43 -3.55 6.71 -7.05
N LEU A 44 -4.68 6.54 -7.73
CA LEU A 44 -5.12 7.47 -8.78
C LEU A 44 -5.43 8.85 -8.20
N ALA A 45 -6.10 8.91 -7.05
CA ALA A 45 -6.36 10.17 -6.36
C ALA A 45 -5.05 10.85 -5.92
N LEU A 46 -4.07 10.09 -5.48
CA LEU A 46 -2.76 10.62 -5.11
C LEU A 46 -2.02 11.19 -6.31
N ILE A 47 -2.04 10.50 -7.45
CA ILE A 47 -1.44 10.98 -8.71
C ILE A 47 -2.06 12.30 -9.13
N ASP A 48 -3.36 12.45 -9.04
CA ASP A 48 -4.06 13.69 -9.39
C ASP A 48 -3.63 14.86 -8.52
N ARG A 49 -3.24 14.61 -7.28
CA ARG A 49 -2.71 15.66 -6.39
C ARG A 49 -1.24 15.97 -6.62
N LEU A 50 -0.48 15.04 -7.21
CA LEU A 50 0.96 15.20 -7.42
C LEU A 50 1.28 16.06 -8.63
N THR A 51 0.48 16.03 -9.67
CA THR A 51 0.74 16.76 -10.90
C THR A 51 -0.54 17.16 -11.62
N GLU A 52 -0.50 18.33 -12.27
CA GLU A 52 -1.57 18.81 -13.16
C GLU A 52 -1.23 18.52 -14.63
N GLU A 53 -0.03 18.05 -14.92
CA GLU A 53 0.39 17.73 -16.27
C GLU A 53 -0.30 16.47 -16.79
N ALA A 54 -1.13 16.62 -17.81
CA ALA A 54 -1.97 15.53 -18.31
C ALA A 54 -1.17 14.33 -18.82
N ALA A 55 -0.08 14.57 -19.52
CA ALA A 55 0.76 13.49 -20.06
C ALA A 55 1.44 12.68 -18.93
N LEU A 56 2.01 13.35 -17.93
CA LEU A 56 2.64 12.69 -16.80
C LEU A 56 1.61 11.92 -15.97
N ARG A 57 0.45 12.53 -15.76
CA ARG A 57 -0.65 11.88 -15.03
C ARG A 57 -1.09 10.58 -15.72
N ALA A 58 -1.26 10.62 -17.05
CA ALA A 58 -1.63 9.44 -17.83
C ALA A 58 -0.57 8.35 -17.76
N ASP A 59 0.71 8.71 -17.85
CA ASP A 59 1.81 7.75 -17.77
C ASP A 59 1.89 7.08 -16.40
N LEU A 60 1.77 7.84 -15.31
CA LEU A 60 1.77 7.31 -13.96
C LEU A 60 0.57 6.39 -13.72
N GLU A 61 -0.60 6.78 -14.20
CA GLU A 61 -1.81 5.95 -14.10
C GLU A 61 -1.63 4.60 -14.81
N ASP A 62 -1.08 4.61 -16.03
CA ASP A 62 -0.84 3.38 -16.78
C ASP A 62 0.15 2.45 -16.05
N LEU A 63 1.20 3.01 -15.47
CA LEU A 63 2.19 2.23 -14.71
C LEU A 63 1.59 1.61 -13.45
N VAL A 64 0.78 2.37 -12.72
CA VAL A 64 0.10 1.86 -11.52
C VAL A 64 -0.91 0.77 -11.89
N ARG A 65 -1.63 0.93 -12.99
CA ARG A 65 -2.59 -0.09 -13.43
C ARG A 65 -1.91 -1.39 -13.85
N ARG A 66 -0.70 -1.33 -14.43
CA ARG A 66 0.09 -2.55 -14.72
C ARG A 66 0.47 -3.29 -13.45
N ASP A 67 0.90 -2.56 -12.42
CA ASP A 67 1.23 -3.17 -11.14
C ASP A 67 -0.01 -3.78 -10.49
N TRP A 68 -1.12 -3.06 -10.54
CA TRP A 68 -2.41 -3.55 -10.04
C TRP A 68 -2.81 -4.89 -10.67
N ASP A 69 -2.67 -4.99 -11.98
CA ASP A 69 -3.04 -6.21 -12.72
C ASP A 69 -2.18 -7.41 -12.31
N ARG A 70 -0.98 -7.17 -11.82
CA ARG A 70 -0.08 -8.21 -11.33
C ARG A 70 -0.29 -8.58 -9.87
N CYS A 71 -0.90 -7.71 -9.09
CA CYS A 71 -1.06 -7.92 -7.66
C CYS A 71 -2.24 -8.84 -7.34
N TYR A 72 -2.10 -9.60 -6.24
CA TYR A 72 -3.25 -10.17 -5.57
C TYR A 72 -3.96 -9.06 -4.81
N VAL A 73 -5.25 -8.87 -5.09
CA VAL A 73 -6.06 -7.83 -4.46
C VAL A 73 -6.80 -8.42 -3.29
N VAL A 74 -6.49 -7.97 -2.08
CA VAL A 74 -7.18 -8.40 -0.87
C VAL A 74 -8.53 -7.69 -0.79
N PRO A 75 -9.66 -8.43 -0.74
CA PRO A 75 -10.97 -7.80 -0.72
C PRO A 75 -11.20 -6.97 0.54
N VAL A 76 -11.86 -5.83 0.36
CA VAL A 76 -12.30 -4.98 1.47
C VAL A 76 -13.77 -5.33 1.74
N ASP A 77 -13.98 -6.49 2.32
CA ASP A 77 -15.29 -7.01 2.71
C ASP A 77 -15.65 -6.59 4.15
N GLN A 78 -16.78 -7.07 4.65
CA GLN A 78 -17.24 -6.72 5.98
C GLN A 78 -16.25 -7.10 7.07
N ARG A 79 -15.59 -8.25 6.94
CA ARG A 79 -14.58 -8.71 7.90
C ARG A 79 -13.37 -7.78 7.93
N CYS A 80 -12.91 -7.34 6.77
CA CYS A 80 -11.83 -6.37 6.65
C CYS A 80 -12.21 -5.03 7.29
N LEU A 81 -13.42 -4.54 7.02
CA LEU A 81 -13.92 -3.28 7.57
C LEU A 81 -14.08 -3.33 9.10
N GLU A 82 -14.52 -4.44 9.65
CA GLU A 82 -14.58 -4.62 11.10
C GLU A 82 -13.20 -4.56 11.75
N ARG A 83 -12.21 -5.20 11.12
CA ARG A 83 -10.83 -5.13 11.60
C ARG A 83 -10.27 -3.73 11.49
N ALA A 84 -10.54 -3.03 10.38
CA ALA A 84 -10.14 -1.63 10.20
C ALA A 84 -10.74 -0.72 11.26
N THR A 85 -12.00 -0.94 11.62
CA THR A 85 -12.66 -0.20 12.70
C THR A 85 -11.94 -0.38 14.04
N THR A 86 -11.56 -1.61 14.37
CA THR A 86 -10.82 -1.91 15.60
C THR A 86 -9.48 -1.19 15.61
N LEU A 87 -8.73 -1.24 14.51
CA LEU A 87 -7.43 -0.58 14.42
C LEU A 87 -7.56 0.95 14.53
N ALA A 88 -8.55 1.53 13.86
CA ALA A 88 -8.78 2.98 13.89
C ALA A 88 -9.20 3.49 15.26
N ARG A 89 -9.87 2.67 16.06
CA ARG A 89 -10.23 3.02 17.45
C ARG A 89 -9.04 2.98 18.41
N GLN A 90 -8.06 2.13 18.12
CA GLN A 90 -6.90 1.96 18.99
C GLN A 90 -5.77 2.95 18.68
N GLN A 91 -5.73 3.46 17.46
CA GLN A 91 -4.62 4.28 16.96
C GLN A 91 -5.18 5.45 16.14
N PRO A 92 -4.45 6.59 16.08
CA PRO A 92 -4.89 7.75 15.29
C PRO A 92 -4.62 7.53 13.79
N LEU A 93 -5.38 6.63 13.18
CA LEU A 93 -5.25 6.28 11.77
C LEU A 93 -6.36 6.92 10.94
N ARG A 94 -6.02 7.34 9.71
CA ARG A 94 -7.03 7.65 8.72
C ARG A 94 -7.74 6.36 8.30
N LEU A 95 -8.95 6.47 7.80
CA LEU A 95 -9.74 5.30 7.40
C LEU A 95 -9.02 4.44 6.36
N SER A 96 -8.43 5.06 5.33
CA SER A 96 -7.68 4.33 4.30
C SER A 96 -6.49 3.57 4.87
N ASP A 97 -5.75 4.17 5.81
CA ASP A 97 -4.62 3.53 6.48
C ASP A 97 -5.06 2.30 7.26
N ALA A 98 -6.15 2.42 8.01
CA ALA A 98 -6.71 1.30 8.76
C ALA A 98 -7.17 0.16 7.83
N ILE A 99 -7.73 0.49 6.67
CA ILE A 99 -8.15 -0.51 5.67
C ILE A 99 -6.95 -1.24 5.07
N HIS A 100 -5.87 -0.54 4.71
CA HIS A 100 -4.66 -1.20 4.21
C HIS A 100 -4.07 -2.17 5.25
N LEU A 101 -3.97 -1.72 6.50
CA LEU A 101 -3.44 -2.56 7.58
C LEU A 101 -4.34 -3.78 7.85
N ALA A 102 -5.65 -3.58 7.86
CA ALA A 102 -6.61 -4.67 8.04
C ALA A 102 -6.55 -5.69 6.90
N ALA A 103 -6.38 -5.22 5.66
CA ALA A 103 -6.22 -6.09 4.50
C ALA A 103 -4.94 -6.93 4.60
N ALA A 104 -3.82 -6.30 4.96
CA ALA A 104 -2.55 -7.01 5.15
C ALA A 104 -2.62 -8.03 6.28
N ASP A 105 -3.38 -7.73 7.34
CA ASP A 105 -3.53 -8.60 8.51
C ASP A 105 -4.25 -9.93 8.16
N ARG A 106 -4.95 -9.98 7.04
CA ARG A 106 -5.61 -11.21 6.55
C ARG A 106 -4.66 -12.17 5.84
N LEU A 107 -3.48 -11.71 5.48
CA LEU A 107 -2.51 -12.53 4.75
C LEU A 107 -1.74 -13.47 5.69
N PRO A 108 -1.36 -14.65 5.20
CA PRO A 108 -0.48 -15.53 5.97
C PRO A 108 0.86 -14.86 6.27
N ARG A 109 1.35 -15.03 7.51
CA ARG A 109 2.69 -14.55 7.88
C ARG A 109 3.76 -15.46 7.28
N PRO A 110 4.96 -14.94 6.96
CA PRO A 110 5.42 -13.57 7.17
C PRO A 110 4.96 -12.62 6.08
N VAL A 111 4.67 -11.37 6.46
CA VAL A 111 4.26 -10.29 5.55
C VAL A 111 5.25 -9.13 5.66
N ARG A 112 5.76 -8.70 4.51
CA ARG A 112 6.54 -7.46 4.40
C ARG A 112 5.60 -6.34 4.00
N PHE A 113 5.48 -5.34 4.87
CA PHE A 113 4.57 -4.21 4.67
C PHE A 113 5.36 -2.98 4.24
N VAL A 114 5.10 -2.48 3.04
CA VAL A 114 5.81 -1.32 2.46
C VAL A 114 4.90 -0.10 2.49
N THR A 115 5.32 0.92 3.21
CA THR A 115 4.58 2.18 3.34
C THR A 115 5.53 3.35 3.54
N PHE A 116 5.10 4.54 3.10
CA PHE A 116 5.78 5.80 3.40
C PHE A 116 4.91 6.72 4.25
N ASP A 117 3.84 6.19 4.84
CA ASP A 117 3.03 6.91 5.79
C ASP A 117 3.51 6.62 7.23
N PRO A 118 4.07 7.64 7.92
CA PRO A 118 4.60 7.43 9.27
C PRO A 118 3.56 6.94 10.27
N GLN A 119 2.28 7.25 10.06
CA GLN A 119 1.22 6.83 10.98
C GLN A 119 0.93 5.34 10.92
N GLN A 120 1.19 4.70 9.77
CA GLN A 120 0.98 3.26 9.63
C GLN A 120 2.10 2.43 10.27
N ILE A 121 3.31 2.97 10.36
CA ILE A 121 4.50 2.21 10.78
C ILE A 121 4.34 1.57 12.17
N PRO A 122 3.98 2.32 13.23
CA PRO A 122 3.85 1.71 14.56
C PRO A 122 2.80 0.60 14.61
N VAL A 123 1.69 0.79 13.90
CA VAL A 123 0.60 -0.20 13.87
C VAL A 123 1.05 -1.45 13.11
N ALA A 124 1.71 -1.29 11.99
CA ALA A 124 2.24 -2.39 11.19
C ALA A 124 3.25 -3.22 12.01
N LEU A 125 4.15 -2.57 12.74
CA LEU A 125 5.08 -3.25 13.65
C LEU A 125 4.33 -4.01 14.74
N GLY A 126 3.31 -3.40 15.33
CA GLY A 126 2.49 -4.04 16.36
C GLY A 126 1.73 -5.26 15.86
N LEU A 127 1.39 -5.31 14.57
CA LEU A 127 0.76 -6.46 13.93
C LEU A 127 1.76 -7.56 13.54
N GLY A 128 3.05 -7.34 13.78
CA GLY A 128 4.09 -8.33 13.51
C GLY A 128 4.60 -8.36 12.08
N PHE A 129 4.34 -7.31 11.29
CA PHE A 129 4.87 -7.21 9.93
C PHE A 129 6.34 -6.82 9.93
N ASP A 130 7.04 -7.26 8.89
CA ASP A 130 8.36 -6.74 8.53
C ASP A 130 8.12 -5.43 7.76
N VAL A 131 8.36 -4.30 8.41
CA VAL A 131 8.03 -2.98 7.84
C VAL A 131 9.22 -2.44 7.04
N VAL A 132 8.94 -2.02 5.81
CA VAL A 132 9.90 -1.36 4.93
C VAL A 132 9.41 0.07 4.67
N SER A 133 10.26 1.04 4.96
CA SER A 133 9.98 2.46 4.78
C SER A 133 11.27 3.25 4.61
N THR A 134 11.16 4.55 4.49
CA THR A 134 12.32 5.46 4.45
C THR A 134 12.42 6.28 5.71
#